data_efcd1d8d49ce20bc1e353da9f65918f5
#
_entry.id   efcd1d8d49ce20bc1e353da9f65918f5
#
_cell.length_a   1.000
_cell.length_b   1.000
_cell.length_c   1.000
_cell.angle_alpha   90.00
_cell.angle_beta   90.00
_cell.angle_gamma   90.00
#
_symmetry.space_group_name_H-M   'P 1'
#
loop_
_entity.id
_entity.type
_entity.pdbx_description
1 polymer ?
#
loop_
_entity_poly.entity_id
_entity_poly.type
_entity_poly.pdbx_seq_one_letter_code
_entity_poly.pdbx_strand_id
1 'polypeptide(L)'
;MLETKVVIEDLPTGGDDNLERRIFSEKGEMAQILNRANEAFKQLVYWELDSPKSGQERGHHYHERKIEHFYVLTGELELSLKDLESFASRKLLVKAGNRLAISPKVAHAFRSLTYCQVLEYSPELYDPSDTHPYPPP
;
A
#
# COMPACT_ATOMS: atom_id res chain seq x y z
N MET A 1 -14.53 -11.81 0.09
CA MET A 1 -15.15 -10.46 0.12
C MET A 1 -14.05 -9.42 0.11
N LEU A 2 -14.26 -8.37 -0.68
CA LEU A 2 -13.22 -7.36 -0.88
C LEU A 2 -12.80 -6.67 0.44
N GLU A 3 -13.75 -6.42 1.34
CA GLU A 3 -13.50 -5.74 2.60
C GLU A 3 -12.53 -6.50 3.51
N THR A 4 -12.46 -7.81 3.39
CA THR A 4 -11.54 -8.62 4.20
C THR A 4 -10.21 -8.88 3.49
N LYS A 5 -10.13 -8.59 2.19
CA LYS A 5 -8.92 -8.82 1.37
C LYS A 5 -8.01 -7.62 1.30
N VAL A 6 -8.52 -6.45 1.67
CA VAL A 6 -7.75 -5.22 1.70
C VAL A 6 -7.93 -4.58 3.05
N VAL A 7 -6.83 -4.39 3.76
CA VAL A 7 -6.84 -3.77 5.09
C VAL A 7 -6.09 -2.46 5.00
N ILE A 8 -6.73 -1.38 5.45
CA ILE A 8 -6.13 -0.05 5.49
C ILE A 8 -6.16 0.42 6.93
N GLU A 9 -5.00 0.81 7.44
CA GLU A 9 -4.85 1.28 8.81
C GLU A 9 -4.20 2.66 8.81
N ASP A 10 -4.67 3.53 9.70
CA ASP A 10 -3.94 4.77 10.02
C ASP A 10 -2.91 4.45 11.08
N LEU A 11 -1.65 4.76 10.81
CA LEU A 11 -0.62 4.62 11.83
C LEU A 11 -0.87 5.69 12.88
N PRO A 12 -1.00 5.33 14.17
CA PRO A 12 -1.31 6.30 15.19
C PRO A 12 -0.21 7.34 15.36
N THR A 13 -0.59 8.55 15.77
CA THR A 13 0.34 9.62 16.08
C THR A 13 0.49 9.75 17.58
N GLY A 14 1.69 9.53 18.09
CA GLY A 14 1.96 9.57 19.51
C GLY A 14 1.54 8.29 20.23
N GLY A 15 1.38 8.39 21.57
CA GLY A 15 1.08 7.24 22.41
C GLY A 15 2.33 6.43 22.75
N ASP A 16 2.37 5.91 23.97
CA ASP A 16 3.54 5.18 24.46
C ASP A 16 3.38 3.67 24.30
N ASP A 17 2.14 3.21 24.14
CA ASP A 17 1.81 1.78 24.18
C ASP A 17 1.95 1.10 22.82
N ASN A 18 1.95 1.86 21.74
CA ASN A 18 2.03 1.33 20.40
C ASN A 18 3.36 1.70 19.77
N LEU A 19 4.17 0.67 19.46
CA LEU A 19 5.47 0.86 18.85
C LEU A 19 5.39 1.11 17.34
N GLU A 20 4.26 0.84 16.71
CA GLU A 20 4.03 1.20 15.31
C GLU A 20 3.27 2.52 15.28
N ARG A 21 4.00 3.61 15.07
CA ARG A 21 3.44 4.96 15.20
C ARG A 21 4.25 5.98 14.44
N ARG A 22 3.63 7.15 14.26
CA ARG A 22 4.28 8.34 13.70
C ARG A 22 4.58 9.30 14.83
N ILE A 23 5.77 9.86 14.85
CA ILE A 23 6.20 10.84 15.83
C ILE A 23 6.65 12.09 15.09
N PHE A 24 6.09 13.22 15.45
CA PHE A 24 6.42 14.52 14.86
C PHE A 24 7.15 15.38 15.90
N SER A 25 8.22 16.01 15.45
CA SER A 25 9.01 16.92 16.29
C SER A 25 9.55 18.05 15.42
N GLU A 26 10.30 18.96 16.03
CA GLU A 26 10.98 20.02 15.29
C GLU A 26 12.02 19.48 14.30
N LYS A 27 12.45 18.23 14.46
CA LYS A 27 13.38 17.55 13.54
C LYS A 27 12.66 16.95 12.33
N GLY A 28 11.34 16.95 12.33
CA GLY A 28 10.54 16.32 11.32
C GLY A 28 9.82 15.07 11.82
N GLU A 29 9.46 14.21 10.90
CA GLU A 29 8.72 12.98 11.20
C GLU A 29 9.64 11.79 11.35
N MET A 30 9.35 10.94 12.33
CA MET A 30 9.88 9.59 12.41
C MET A 30 8.70 8.64 12.49
N ALA A 31 8.68 7.62 11.63
CA ALA A 31 7.62 6.63 11.63
C ALA A 31 8.21 5.24 11.85
N GLN A 32 7.71 4.54 12.87
CA GLN A 32 8.01 3.12 13.05
C GLN A 32 6.86 2.35 12.43
N ILE A 33 7.10 1.84 11.23
CA ILE A 33 6.05 1.35 10.34
C ILE A 33 5.68 -0.10 10.64
N LEU A 34 6.69 -0.90 10.97
CA LEU A 34 6.52 -2.33 11.23
C LEU A 34 7.39 -2.74 12.42
N ASN A 35 6.73 -3.23 13.47
CA ASN A 35 7.42 -3.71 14.67
C ASN A 35 6.56 -4.78 15.34
N ARG A 36 6.55 -5.98 14.78
CA ARG A 36 5.77 -7.10 15.30
C ARG A 36 6.49 -8.43 15.03
N ALA A 37 6.34 -9.37 15.94
CA ALA A 37 7.10 -10.62 15.90
C ALA A 37 6.63 -11.58 14.80
N ASN A 38 5.36 -11.48 14.40
CA ASN A 38 4.75 -12.44 13.49
C ASN A 38 4.72 -11.96 12.04
N GLU A 39 5.42 -10.88 11.73
CA GLU A 39 5.47 -10.34 10.38
C GLU A 39 6.88 -9.91 10.05
N ALA A 40 7.36 -10.34 8.91
CA ALA A 40 8.69 -9.99 8.41
C ALA A 40 8.58 -9.76 6.90
N PHE A 41 9.60 -9.16 6.32
CA PHE A 41 9.63 -8.99 4.87
C PHE A 41 10.96 -9.49 4.30
N LYS A 42 10.89 -9.96 3.05
CA LYS A 42 12.04 -10.36 2.26
C LYS A 42 12.24 -9.45 1.06
N GLN A 43 11.23 -8.66 0.71
CA GLN A 43 11.29 -7.69 -0.36
C GLN A 43 10.85 -6.34 0.18
N LEU A 44 11.63 -5.31 -0.10
CA LEU A 44 11.31 -3.92 0.26
C LEU A 44 11.62 -3.05 -0.94
N VAL A 45 10.61 -2.29 -1.37
CA VAL A 45 10.70 -1.41 -2.54
C VAL A 45 10.26 -0.01 -2.13
N TYR A 46 10.95 0.98 -2.61
CA TYR A 46 10.54 2.36 -2.57
C TYR A 46 10.11 2.77 -3.97
N TRP A 47 8.99 3.46 -4.07
CA TRP A 47 8.59 4.07 -5.32
C TRP A 47 7.90 5.41 -5.08
N GLU A 48 7.87 6.21 -6.12
CA GLU A 48 7.16 7.49 -6.11
C GLU A 48 6.27 7.60 -7.34
N LEU A 49 5.26 8.44 -7.23
CA LEU A 49 4.49 8.94 -8.34
C LEU A 49 4.61 10.46 -8.35
N ASP A 50 4.97 11.00 -9.49
CA ASP A 50 5.12 12.44 -9.67
C ASP A 50 3.74 13.10 -9.66
N SER A 51 3.70 14.39 -9.92
CA SER A 51 2.47 15.18 -9.80
C SER A 51 1.38 14.68 -10.77
N PRO A 52 0.10 14.92 -10.45
CA PRO A 52 -1.04 14.36 -11.20
C PRO A 52 -1.18 14.91 -12.63
N LYS A 53 -0.34 15.83 -13.06
CA LYS A 53 -0.45 16.47 -14.37
C LYS A 53 -0.51 15.51 -15.55
N SER A 54 0.10 14.34 -15.42
CA SER A 54 0.14 13.34 -16.50
C SER A 54 -0.75 12.12 -16.22
N GLY A 55 -1.52 12.14 -15.12
CA GLY A 55 -2.35 10.98 -14.75
C GLY A 55 -1.53 9.73 -14.50
N GLN A 56 -0.37 9.87 -13.88
CA GLN A 56 0.54 8.75 -13.66
C GLN A 56 -0.03 7.72 -12.70
N GLU A 57 0.18 6.46 -13.04
CA GLU A 57 -0.33 5.33 -12.29
C GLU A 57 0.73 4.25 -12.14
N ARG A 58 0.58 3.44 -11.07
CA ARG A 58 1.36 2.23 -10.88
C ARG A 58 0.43 1.11 -10.49
N GLY A 59 0.84 -0.12 -10.81
CA GLY A 59 0.06 -1.30 -10.55
C GLY A 59 -0.55 -1.85 -11.82
N HIS A 60 -1.87 -1.90 -11.91
CA HIS A 60 -2.61 -2.55 -12.99
C HIS A 60 -2.26 -4.03 -13.08
N HIS A 61 -2.17 -4.67 -11.92
CA HIS A 61 -1.85 -6.08 -11.83
C HIS A 61 -2.46 -6.69 -10.58
N TYR A 62 -2.35 -8.01 -10.50
CA TYR A 62 -2.65 -8.77 -9.30
C TYR A 62 -1.62 -9.88 -9.14
N HIS A 63 -1.59 -10.46 -7.96
CA HIS A 63 -0.77 -11.62 -7.64
C HIS A 63 -1.68 -12.77 -7.21
N GLU A 64 -1.28 -13.99 -7.51
CA GLU A 64 -2.07 -15.15 -7.09
C GLU A 64 -1.67 -15.69 -5.73
N ARG A 65 -0.42 -15.45 -5.32
CA ARG A 65 0.13 -15.99 -4.07
C ARG A 65 0.62 -14.92 -3.12
N LYS A 66 1.10 -13.81 -3.66
CA LYS A 66 1.79 -12.78 -2.89
C LYS A 66 0.81 -11.86 -2.19
N ILE A 67 1.05 -11.62 -0.89
CA ILE A 67 0.45 -10.52 -0.16
C ILE A 67 1.36 -9.32 -0.31
N GLU A 68 0.80 -8.16 -0.65
CA GLU A 68 1.56 -6.93 -0.73
C GLU A 68 1.16 -5.99 0.40
N HIS A 69 2.18 -5.41 1.03
CA HIS A 69 2.01 -4.37 2.03
C HIS A 69 2.55 -3.06 1.48
N PHE A 70 1.89 -1.97 1.83
CA PHE A 70 2.31 -0.63 1.42
C PHE A 70 2.23 0.31 2.61
N TYR A 71 3.12 1.27 2.63
CA TYR A 71 3.04 2.39 3.56
C TYR A 71 3.24 3.69 2.78
N VAL A 72 2.28 4.60 2.91
CA VAL A 72 2.34 5.89 2.24
C VAL A 72 3.14 6.86 3.09
N LEU A 73 4.32 7.24 2.59
CA LEU A 73 5.20 8.20 3.28
C LEU A 73 4.72 9.63 3.08
N THR A 74 4.29 9.96 1.87
CA THR A 74 3.98 11.33 1.46
C THR A 74 2.88 11.29 0.40
N GLY A 75 1.96 12.24 0.48
CA GLY A 75 0.99 12.48 -0.58
C GLY A 75 -0.33 11.76 -0.40
N GLU A 76 -1.14 11.86 -1.46
CA GLU A 76 -2.47 11.26 -1.53
C GLU A 76 -2.62 10.53 -2.87
N LEU A 77 -3.23 9.34 -2.81
CA LEU A 77 -3.45 8.49 -3.96
C LEU A 77 -4.87 7.97 -3.99
N GLU A 78 -5.38 7.77 -5.18
CA GLU A 78 -6.60 6.99 -5.38
C GLU A 78 -6.20 5.54 -5.64
N LEU A 79 -6.69 4.62 -4.82
CA LEU A 79 -6.46 3.19 -4.97
C LEU A 79 -7.69 2.56 -5.58
N SER A 80 -7.52 1.96 -6.75
CA SER A 80 -8.58 1.20 -7.43
C SER A 80 -8.37 -0.28 -7.17
N LEU A 81 -9.43 -0.95 -6.74
CA LEU A 81 -9.39 -2.36 -6.35
C LEU A 81 -10.47 -3.14 -7.08
N LYS A 82 -10.13 -4.37 -7.46
CA LYS A 82 -11.11 -5.34 -7.95
C LYS A 82 -10.80 -6.73 -7.41
N ASP A 83 -11.76 -7.29 -6.71
CA ASP A 83 -11.69 -8.67 -6.25
C ASP A 83 -11.99 -9.60 -7.43
N LEU A 84 -11.04 -10.43 -7.80
CA LEU A 84 -11.20 -11.31 -8.96
C LEU A 84 -12.04 -12.55 -8.66
N GLU A 85 -12.43 -12.76 -7.42
CA GLU A 85 -13.33 -13.85 -7.04
C GLU A 85 -14.79 -13.41 -7.00
N SER A 86 -15.07 -12.27 -6.38
CA SER A 86 -16.44 -11.74 -6.29
C SER A 86 -16.79 -10.73 -7.38
N PHE A 87 -15.77 -10.20 -8.07
CA PHE A 87 -15.87 -9.13 -9.07
C PHE A 87 -16.33 -7.79 -8.49
N ALA A 88 -16.29 -7.64 -7.16
CA ALA A 88 -16.56 -6.37 -6.52
C ALA A 88 -15.42 -5.39 -6.79
N SER A 89 -15.76 -4.13 -7.00
CA SER A 89 -14.79 -3.05 -7.25
C SER A 89 -14.96 -1.93 -6.23
N ARG A 90 -13.85 -1.27 -5.90
CA ARG A 90 -13.85 -0.10 -5.01
C ARG A 90 -12.74 0.86 -5.39
N LYS A 91 -13.01 2.14 -5.12
CA LYS A 91 -11.97 3.17 -5.16
C LYS A 91 -11.88 3.81 -3.79
N LEU A 92 -10.67 3.97 -3.29
CA LEU A 92 -10.40 4.48 -1.96
C LEU A 92 -9.34 5.57 -2.04
N LEU A 93 -9.46 6.55 -1.15
CA LEU A 93 -8.40 7.52 -0.95
C LEU A 93 -7.42 6.96 0.09
N VAL A 94 -6.14 6.93 -0.24
CA VAL A 94 -5.07 6.60 0.70
C VAL A 94 -4.10 7.76 0.78
N LYS A 95 -3.49 7.95 1.94
CA LYS A 95 -2.67 9.14 2.21
C LYS A 95 -1.54 8.83 3.16
N ALA A 96 -0.63 9.78 3.29
CA ALA A 96 0.51 9.68 4.21
C ALA A 96 0.08 9.18 5.59
N GLY A 97 0.77 8.17 6.09
CA GLY A 97 0.49 7.52 7.35
C GLY A 97 -0.42 6.30 7.23
N ASN A 98 -0.97 6.01 6.05
CA ASN A 98 -1.76 4.79 5.83
C ASN A 98 -0.85 3.60 5.56
N ARG A 99 -1.14 2.50 6.23
CA ARG A 99 -0.53 1.20 5.97
C ARG A 99 -1.60 0.28 5.41
N LEU A 100 -1.27 -0.41 4.31
CA LEU A 100 -2.21 -1.23 3.57
C LEU A 100 -1.69 -2.65 3.43
N ALA A 101 -2.61 -3.60 3.41
CA ALA A 101 -2.33 -4.98 3.01
C ALA A 101 -3.33 -5.37 1.94
N ILE A 102 -2.83 -5.87 0.81
CA ILE A 102 -3.64 -6.34 -0.31
C ILE A 102 -3.40 -7.82 -0.48
N SER A 103 -4.45 -8.60 -0.34
CA SER A 103 -4.42 -10.06 -0.47
C SER A 103 -4.25 -10.49 -1.92
N PRO A 104 -3.85 -11.76 -2.16
CA PRO A 104 -3.81 -12.30 -3.51
C PRO A 104 -5.16 -12.18 -4.21
N LYS A 105 -5.15 -12.17 -5.54
CA LYS A 105 -6.32 -12.14 -6.42
C LYS A 105 -7.15 -10.88 -6.28
N VAL A 106 -6.54 -9.79 -5.83
CA VAL A 106 -7.14 -8.45 -5.86
C VAL A 106 -6.32 -7.60 -6.81
N ALA A 107 -6.90 -7.26 -7.94
CA ALA A 107 -6.27 -6.35 -8.90
C ALA A 107 -6.29 -4.94 -8.32
N HIS A 108 -5.17 -4.23 -8.48
CA HIS A 108 -5.04 -2.91 -7.90
C HIS A 108 -4.22 -1.98 -8.77
N ALA A 109 -4.53 -0.69 -8.65
CA ALA A 109 -3.81 0.38 -9.30
C ALA A 109 -3.84 1.62 -8.42
N PHE A 110 -2.72 2.31 -8.37
CA PHE A 110 -2.57 3.58 -7.65
C PHE A 110 -2.48 4.72 -8.66
N ARG A 111 -3.23 5.78 -8.42
CA ARG A 111 -3.15 7.02 -9.20
C ARG A 111 -2.84 8.16 -8.25
N SER A 112 -1.81 8.92 -8.55
CA SER A 112 -1.42 10.04 -7.69
C SER A 112 -2.40 11.21 -7.81
N LEU A 113 -2.78 11.76 -6.66
CA LEU A 113 -3.54 13.01 -6.57
C LEU A 113 -2.61 14.17 -6.26
N THR A 114 -1.51 13.89 -5.61
CA THR A 114 -0.40 14.80 -5.34
C THR A 114 0.91 14.04 -5.60
N TYR A 115 2.06 14.67 -5.44
CA TYR A 115 3.32 13.94 -5.38
C TYR A 115 3.27 12.91 -4.24
N CYS A 116 3.71 11.69 -4.52
CA CYS A 116 3.60 10.59 -3.57
C CYS A 116 4.90 9.80 -3.43
N GLN A 117 5.15 9.36 -2.20
CA GLN A 117 6.24 8.44 -1.89
C GLN A 117 5.66 7.27 -1.10
N VAL A 118 5.97 6.07 -1.54
CA VAL A 118 5.40 4.84 -0.97
C VAL A 118 6.48 3.79 -0.77
N LEU A 119 6.42 3.12 0.37
CA LEU A 119 7.18 1.88 0.60
C LEU A 119 6.25 0.70 0.33
N GLU A 120 6.79 -0.28 -0.35
CA GLU A 120 6.11 -1.53 -0.64
C GLU A 120 6.96 -2.68 -0.09
N TYR A 121 6.34 -3.60 0.64
CA TYR A 121 7.08 -4.74 1.19
C TYR A 121 6.24 -6.00 1.16
N SER A 122 6.92 -7.14 1.19
CA SER A 122 6.27 -8.44 1.15
C SER A 122 7.08 -9.46 1.95
N PRO A 123 6.41 -10.42 2.63
CA PRO A 123 7.11 -11.53 3.27
C PRO A 123 7.72 -12.50 2.26
N GLU A 124 7.40 -12.36 0.98
CA GLU A 124 7.87 -13.25 -0.07
C GLU A 124 8.86 -12.56 -0.98
N LEU A 125 9.75 -13.34 -1.58
CA LEU A 125 10.67 -12.84 -2.61
C LEU A 125 9.89 -12.43 -3.85
N TYR A 126 10.44 -11.48 -4.60
CA TYR A 126 9.85 -11.10 -5.88
C TYR A 126 9.87 -12.28 -6.85
N ASP A 127 8.71 -12.56 -7.43
CA ASP A 127 8.54 -13.60 -8.42
C ASP A 127 7.82 -13.01 -9.63
N PRO A 128 8.53 -12.75 -10.74
CA PRO A 128 7.89 -12.16 -11.92
C PRO A 128 6.81 -13.06 -12.51
N SER A 129 6.85 -14.38 -12.26
CA SER A 129 5.81 -15.28 -12.74
C SER A 129 4.50 -15.14 -11.96
N ASP A 130 4.51 -14.43 -10.85
CA ASP A 130 3.31 -14.17 -10.04
C ASP A 130 2.82 -12.73 -10.17
N THR A 131 3.21 -12.04 -11.22
CA THR A 131 2.71 -10.69 -11.51
C THR A 131 1.89 -10.76 -12.79
N HIS A 132 0.58 -10.56 -12.67
CA HIS A 132 -0.37 -10.72 -13.76
C HIS A 132 -0.98 -9.38 -14.13
N PRO A 133 -0.76 -8.88 -15.36
CA PRO A 133 -1.39 -7.63 -15.79
C PRO A 133 -2.92 -7.71 -15.71
N TYR A 134 -3.52 -6.61 -15.33
CA TYR A 134 -4.97 -6.51 -15.29
C TYR A 134 -5.38 -5.07 -15.59
N PRO A 135 -6.37 -4.83 -16.48
CA PRO A 135 -6.86 -3.49 -16.74
C PRO A 135 -7.45 -2.88 -15.46
N PRO A 136 -7.48 -1.54 -15.32
CA PRO A 136 -8.11 -0.91 -14.17
C PRO A 136 -9.55 -1.36 -14.01
N PRO A 137 -10.02 -1.54 -12.76
CA PRO A 137 -11.41 -1.92 -12.52
C PRO A 137 -12.41 -0.91 -13.07
#